data_a90aa3d018a087c290425094924c297a
#
_entry.id   a90aa3d018a087c290425094924c297a
#
_cell.length_a   1.000
_cell.length_b   1.000
_cell.length_c   1.000
_cell.angle_alpha   90.00
_cell.angle_beta   90.00
_cell.angle_gamma   90.00
#
_symmetry.space_group_name_H-M   'P 1'
#
loop_
_entity.id
_entity.type
_entity.pdbx_description
1 polymer ?
#
loop_
_entity_poly.entity_id
_entity_poly.type
_entity_poly.pdbx_seq_one_letter_code
_entity_poly.pdbx_strand_id
1 'polypeptide(L)'
;MPYVGELARIVAAAQLARSLSTLLAGGTPLVEALRTAASSLTNQLYLDRLELATKQVTEGSGLAQAVRATALMPPMAARMIEVGEASGGLDAMLAEVARFYEEVLDSRLARVMALVEPLLMLLMGLLIGGIIIVMYLPVFHMADIIK
;
A
#
# COMPACT_ATOMS: atom_id res chain seq x y z
N MET A 1 13.26 3.55 7.51
CA MET A 1 11.90 4.10 7.68
C MET A 1 10.91 2.94 7.75
N PRO A 2 10.46 2.51 8.94
CA PRO A 2 9.62 1.32 9.08
C PRO A 2 8.25 1.46 8.39
N TYR A 3 7.70 2.66 8.34
CA TYR A 3 6.39 2.91 7.73
C TYR A 3 6.34 2.72 6.21
N VAL A 4 7.42 3.07 5.51
CA VAL A 4 7.50 2.91 4.05
C VAL A 4 7.59 1.44 3.65
N GLY A 5 8.35 0.65 4.40
CA GLY A 5 8.46 -0.80 4.17
C GLY A 5 7.14 -1.54 4.41
N GLU A 6 6.40 -1.16 5.46
CA GLU A 6 5.08 -1.73 5.74
C GLU A 6 4.05 -1.36 4.67
N LEU A 7 4.05 -0.10 4.22
CA LEU A 7 3.17 0.34 3.15
C LEU A 7 3.46 -0.39 1.83
N ALA A 8 4.73 -0.53 1.46
CA ALA A 8 5.14 -1.27 0.27
C ALA A 8 4.69 -2.75 0.33
N ARG A 9 4.75 -3.36 1.53
CA ARG A 9 4.28 -4.72 1.76
C ARG A 9 2.77 -4.86 1.56
N ILE A 10 2.00 -3.90 2.06
CA ILE A 10 0.54 -3.87 1.90
C ILE A 10 0.16 -3.68 0.43
N VAL A 11 0.82 -2.76 -0.27
CA VAL A 11 0.61 -2.54 -1.71
C VAL A 11 0.89 -3.81 -2.51
N ALA A 12 2.04 -4.43 -2.27
CA ALA A 12 2.41 -5.68 -2.95
C ALA A 12 1.40 -6.80 -2.65
N ALA A 13 0.94 -6.93 -1.41
CA ALA A 13 -0.07 -7.92 -1.01
C ALA A 13 -1.41 -7.69 -1.73
N ALA A 14 -1.89 -6.45 -1.79
CA ALA A 14 -3.13 -6.10 -2.46
C ALA A 14 -3.05 -6.39 -3.97
N GLN A 15 -1.99 -5.95 -4.63
CA GLN A 15 -1.78 -6.15 -6.06
C GLN A 15 -1.68 -7.65 -6.41
N LEU A 16 -0.86 -8.37 -5.66
CA LEU A 16 -0.64 -9.79 -5.89
C LEU A 16 -1.91 -10.61 -5.65
N ALA A 17 -2.61 -10.35 -4.53
CA ALA A 17 -3.86 -11.03 -4.21
C ALA A 17 -4.95 -10.76 -5.26
N ARG A 18 -5.06 -9.53 -5.76
CA ARG A 18 -6.01 -9.17 -6.83
C ARG A 18 -5.70 -9.92 -8.12
N SER A 19 -4.45 -9.93 -8.56
CA SER A 19 -4.02 -10.64 -9.75
C SER A 19 -4.24 -12.14 -9.63
N LEU A 20 -3.86 -12.74 -8.51
CA LEU A 20 -4.05 -14.17 -8.27
C LEU A 20 -5.53 -14.55 -8.21
N SER A 21 -6.37 -13.78 -7.54
CA SER A 21 -7.80 -14.06 -7.46
C SER A 21 -8.46 -14.05 -8.83
N THR A 22 -8.11 -13.09 -9.68
CA THR A 22 -8.63 -12.98 -11.05
C THR A 22 -8.18 -14.15 -11.92
N LEU A 23 -6.89 -14.51 -11.86
CA LEU A 23 -6.32 -15.59 -12.65
C LEU A 23 -6.89 -16.96 -12.22
N LEU A 24 -6.99 -17.22 -10.94
CA LEU A 24 -7.55 -18.46 -10.40
C LEU A 24 -9.04 -18.59 -10.68
N ALA A 25 -9.81 -17.51 -10.58
CA ALA A 25 -11.21 -17.48 -10.95
C ALA A 25 -11.43 -17.78 -12.44
N GLY A 26 -10.47 -17.39 -13.28
CA GLY A 26 -10.44 -17.71 -14.73
C GLY A 26 -9.98 -19.13 -15.04
N GLY A 27 -9.65 -19.95 -14.05
CA GLY A 27 -9.22 -21.35 -14.23
C GLY A 27 -7.72 -21.53 -14.47
N THR A 28 -6.91 -20.50 -14.31
CA THR A 28 -5.45 -20.59 -14.44
C THR A 28 -4.87 -21.43 -13.28
N PRO A 29 -3.97 -22.41 -13.55
CA PRO A 29 -3.28 -23.17 -12.52
C PRO A 29 -2.47 -22.25 -11.58
N LEU A 30 -2.36 -22.62 -10.30
CA LEU A 30 -1.74 -21.78 -9.28
C LEU A 30 -0.29 -21.36 -9.63
N VAL A 31 0.54 -22.28 -10.09
CA VAL A 31 1.94 -21.97 -10.43
C VAL A 31 2.03 -20.98 -11.59
N GLU A 32 1.20 -21.17 -12.60
CA GLU A 32 1.13 -20.26 -13.74
C GLU A 32 0.57 -18.90 -13.35
N ALA A 33 -0.45 -18.88 -12.49
CA ALA A 33 -1.00 -17.65 -11.92
C ALA A 33 0.05 -16.86 -11.14
N LEU A 34 0.89 -17.53 -10.33
CA LEU A 34 1.99 -16.90 -9.60
C LEU A 34 3.02 -16.26 -10.55
N ARG A 35 3.38 -16.95 -11.61
CA ARG A 35 4.32 -16.42 -12.61
C ARG A 35 3.75 -15.22 -13.36
N THR A 36 2.49 -15.30 -13.74
CA THR A 36 1.78 -14.21 -14.44
C THR A 36 1.58 -13.00 -13.52
N ALA A 37 1.27 -13.22 -12.24
CA ALA A 37 1.08 -12.18 -11.26
C ALA A 37 2.38 -11.39 -10.94
N ALA A 38 3.54 -11.91 -11.28
CA ALA A 38 4.81 -11.19 -11.15
C ALA A 38 4.79 -9.83 -11.88
N SER A 39 4.08 -9.74 -13.00
CA SER A 39 3.95 -8.49 -13.75
C SER A 39 3.17 -7.38 -13.03
N SER A 40 2.40 -7.74 -12.01
CA SER A 40 1.66 -6.78 -11.17
C SER A 40 2.52 -6.11 -10.09
N LEU A 41 3.71 -6.65 -9.83
CA LEU A 41 4.63 -6.13 -8.81
C LEU A 41 5.65 -5.18 -9.44
N THR A 42 5.83 -4.03 -8.81
CA THR A 42 6.81 -3.04 -9.25
C THR A 42 8.10 -3.09 -8.41
N ASN A 43 8.03 -3.61 -7.19
CA ASN A 43 9.15 -3.62 -6.26
C ASN A 43 9.95 -4.92 -6.39
N GLN A 44 11.24 -4.80 -6.70
CA GLN A 44 12.15 -5.92 -6.91
C GLN A 44 12.22 -6.89 -5.73
N LEU A 45 12.19 -6.37 -4.51
CA LEU A 45 12.20 -7.19 -3.30
C LEU A 45 11.03 -8.20 -3.26
N TYR A 46 9.84 -7.75 -3.67
CA TYR A 46 8.66 -8.61 -3.68
C TYR A 46 8.62 -9.53 -4.90
N LEU A 47 9.23 -9.14 -6.01
CA LEU A 47 9.46 -10.02 -7.15
C LEU A 47 10.35 -11.20 -6.77
N ASP A 48 11.47 -10.95 -6.09
CA ASP A 48 12.39 -11.98 -5.62
C ASP A 48 11.70 -12.94 -4.62
N ARG A 49 10.90 -12.38 -3.70
CA ARG A 49 10.10 -13.18 -2.76
C ARG A 49 9.03 -14.02 -3.46
N LEU A 50 8.37 -13.45 -4.47
CA LEU A 50 7.39 -14.18 -5.27
C LEU A 50 8.03 -15.33 -6.05
N GLU A 51 9.21 -15.12 -6.60
CA GLU A 51 9.96 -16.17 -7.30
C GLU A 51 10.30 -17.33 -6.36
N LEU A 52 10.78 -17.03 -5.15
CA LEU A 52 11.04 -18.03 -4.10
C LEU A 52 9.77 -18.78 -3.69
N ALA A 53 8.66 -18.05 -3.49
CA ALA A 53 7.38 -18.65 -3.15
C ALA A 53 6.87 -19.56 -4.28
N THR A 54 6.98 -19.11 -5.52
CA THR A 54 6.60 -19.90 -6.72
C THR A 54 7.40 -21.19 -6.82
N LYS A 55 8.69 -21.13 -6.53
CA LYS A 55 9.55 -22.30 -6.47
C LYS A 55 9.08 -23.30 -5.41
N GLN A 56 8.79 -22.83 -4.19
CA GLN A 56 8.30 -23.71 -3.12
C GLN A 56 6.95 -24.34 -3.46
N VAL A 57 6.02 -23.60 -4.06
CA VAL A 57 4.74 -24.13 -4.50
C VAL A 57 4.92 -25.17 -5.62
N THR A 58 5.84 -24.92 -6.55
CA THR A 58 6.19 -25.89 -7.60
C THR A 58 6.77 -27.18 -7.03
N GLU A 59 7.50 -27.11 -5.92
CA GLU A 59 8.07 -28.24 -5.19
C GLU A 59 7.05 -28.98 -4.31
N GLY A 60 5.80 -28.51 -4.25
CA GLY A 60 4.70 -29.16 -3.53
C GLY A 60 4.27 -28.48 -2.23
N SER A 61 4.85 -27.35 -1.86
CA SER A 61 4.41 -26.60 -0.67
C SER A 61 3.06 -25.92 -0.94
N GLY A 62 2.26 -25.77 0.11
CA GLY A 62 1.05 -24.94 0.05
C GLY A 62 1.39 -23.45 -0.13
N LEU A 63 0.49 -22.71 -0.75
CA LEU A 63 0.68 -21.26 -0.98
C LEU A 63 0.84 -20.49 0.33
N ALA A 64 0.02 -20.78 1.35
CA ALA A 64 0.10 -20.12 2.66
C ALA A 64 1.48 -20.33 3.32
N GLN A 65 2.00 -21.54 3.26
CA GLN A 65 3.32 -21.85 3.78
C GLN A 65 4.43 -21.13 3.01
N ALA A 66 4.36 -21.11 1.69
CA ALA A 66 5.31 -20.40 0.83
C ALA A 66 5.29 -18.88 1.10
N VAL A 67 4.11 -18.30 1.27
CA VAL A 67 3.93 -16.88 1.62
C VAL A 67 4.53 -16.55 2.98
N ARG A 68 4.37 -17.42 3.98
CA ARG A 68 4.97 -17.24 5.31
C ARG A 68 6.50 -17.35 5.26
N ALA A 69 7.01 -18.35 4.58
CA ALA A 69 8.46 -18.63 4.51
C ALA A 69 9.22 -17.50 3.79
N THR A 70 8.62 -16.89 2.79
CA THR A 70 9.23 -15.80 2.00
C THR A 70 8.87 -14.40 2.49
N ALA A 71 8.00 -14.28 3.47
CA ALA A 71 7.43 -12.99 3.92
C ALA A 71 6.88 -12.14 2.77
N LEU A 72 6.28 -12.79 1.77
CA LEU A 72 5.73 -12.16 0.57
C LEU A 72 4.55 -11.24 0.90
N MET A 73 3.71 -11.66 1.84
CA MET A 73 2.53 -10.92 2.30
C MET A 73 2.53 -10.81 3.83
N PRO A 74 1.73 -9.89 4.40
CA PRO A 74 1.53 -9.83 5.85
C PRO A 74 0.96 -11.14 6.43
N PRO A 75 1.18 -11.44 7.73
CA PRO A 75 0.75 -12.70 8.34
C PRO A 75 -0.76 -12.97 8.26
N MET A 76 -1.59 -11.93 8.28
CA MET A 76 -3.04 -12.04 8.14
C MET A 76 -3.42 -12.60 6.76
N ALA A 77 -2.76 -12.15 5.70
CA ALA A 77 -2.97 -12.66 4.34
C ALA A 77 -2.64 -14.16 4.27
N ALA A 78 -1.54 -14.59 4.86
CA ALA A 78 -1.16 -15.99 4.90
C ALA A 78 -2.21 -16.87 5.60
N ARG A 79 -2.82 -16.39 6.70
CA ARG A 79 -3.91 -17.07 7.39
C ARG A 79 -5.16 -17.21 6.53
N MET A 80 -5.54 -16.14 5.83
CA MET A 80 -6.69 -16.16 4.92
C MET A 80 -6.45 -17.12 3.75
N ILE A 81 -5.25 -17.15 3.19
CA ILE A 81 -4.85 -18.08 2.14
C ILE A 81 -4.94 -19.52 2.64
N GLU A 82 -4.48 -19.81 3.86
CA GLU A 82 -4.55 -21.14 4.47
C GLU A 82 -6.00 -21.62 4.58
N VAL A 83 -6.91 -20.76 5.00
CA VAL A 83 -8.36 -21.09 5.03
C VAL A 83 -8.89 -21.35 3.61
N GLY A 84 -8.49 -20.56 2.63
CA GLY A 84 -8.86 -20.77 1.22
C GLY A 84 -8.36 -22.09 0.66
N GLU A 85 -7.11 -22.47 0.96
CA GLU A 85 -6.53 -23.76 0.56
C GLU A 85 -7.26 -24.95 1.21
N ALA A 86 -7.59 -24.84 2.50
CA ALA A 86 -8.28 -25.90 3.22
C ALA A 86 -9.74 -26.09 2.76
N SER A 87 -10.42 -25.02 2.37
CA SER A 87 -11.83 -25.06 1.92
C SER A 87 -12.01 -25.28 0.42
N GLY A 88 -10.93 -25.19 -0.38
CA GLY A 88 -11.00 -25.24 -1.83
C GLY A 88 -11.48 -23.93 -2.50
N GLY A 89 -11.64 -22.85 -1.72
CA GLY A 89 -12.06 -21.53 -2.19
C GLY A 89 -10.92 -20.50 -2.22
N LEU A 90 -9.75 -20.89 -2.70
CA LEU A 90 -8.55 -20.05 -2.71
C LEU A 90 -8.74 -18.75 -3.51
N ASP A 91 -9.42 -18.80 -4.65
CA ASP A 91 -9.75 -17.65 -5.49
C ASP A 91 -10.60 -16.61 -4.73
N ALA A 92 -11.65 -17.09 -4.04
CA ALA A 92 -12.53 -16.25 -3.23
C ALA A 92 -11.79 -15.64 -2.03
N MET A 93 -10.92 -16.39 -1.35
CA MET A 93 -10.13 -15.89 -0.23
C MET A 93 -9.07 -14.89 -0.67
N LEU A 94 -8.45 -15.09 -1.81
CA LEU A 94 -7.52 -14.11 -2.38
C LEU A 94 -8.24 -12.82 -2.77
N ALA A 95 -9.46 -12.88 -3.26
CA ALA A 95 -10.29 -11.70 -3.49
C ALA A 95 -10.58 -10.92 -2.19
N GLU A 96 -10.87 -11.64 -1.10
CA GLU A 96 -11.05 -11.03 0.23
C GLU A 96 -9.74 -10.40 0.76
N VAL A 97 -8.61 -11.06 0.58
CA VAL A 97 -7.28 -10.50 0.93
C VAL A 97 -7.04 -9.20 0.16
N ALA A 98 -7.30 -9.20 -1.14
CA ALA A 98 -7.15 -8.01 -1.98
C ALA A 98 -8.04 -6.87 -1.49
N ARG A 99 -9.30 -7.13 -1.25
CA ARG A 99 -10.26 -6.13 -0.75
C ARG A 99 -9.84 -5.56 0.60
N PHE A 100 -9.44 -6.41 1.54
CA PHE A 100 -9.00 -5.99 2.87
C PHE A 100 -7.79 -5.03 2.80
N TYR A 101 -6.78 -5.37 2.03
CA TYR A 101 -5.59 -4.52 1.92
C TYR A 101 -5.81 -3.28 1.05
N GLU A 102 -6.69 -3.32 0.06
CA GLU A 102 -7.14 -2.13 -0.68
C GLU A 102 -7.84 -1.13 0.26
N GLU A 103 -8.75 -1.59 1.12
CA GLU A 103 -9.40 -0.75 2.14
C GLU A 103 -8.41 -0.16 3.15
N VAL A 104 -7.40 -0.92 3.56
CA VAL A 104 -6.32 -0.43 4.44
C VAL A 104 -5.51 0.66 3.75
N LEU A 105 -5.20 0.50 2.46
CA LEU A 105 -4.51 1.51 1.67
C LEU A 105 -5.33 2.80 1.54
N ASP A 106 -6.60 2.68 1.20
CA ASP A 106 -7.52 3.82 1.07
C ASP A 106 -7.64 4.59 2.39
N SER A 107 -7.74 3.88 3.51
CA SER A 107 -7.78 4.48 4.85
C SER A 107 -6.49 5.23 5.19
N ARG A 108 -5.33 4.70 4.81
CA ARG A 108 -4.03 5.36 5.03
C ARG A 108 -3.88 6.59 4.14
N LEU A 109 -4.28 6.49 2.87
CA LEU A 109 -4.28 7.62 1.94
C LEU A 109 -5.23 8.75 2.41
N ALA A 110 -6.42 8.40 2.86
CA ALA A 110 -7.38 9.36 3.41
C ALA A 110 -6.82 10.13 4.61
N ARG A 111 -6.07 9.47 5.50
CA ARG A 111 -5.39 10.13 6.63
C ARG A 111 -4.31 11.11 6.18
N VAL A 112 -3.52 10.75 5.16
CA VAL A 112 -2.50 11.65 4.61
C VAL A 112 -3.18 12.86 3.96
N MET A 113 -4.25 12.65 3.19
CA MET A 113 -5.03 13.73 2.58
C MET A 113 -5.65 14.66 3.63
N ALA A 114 -6.16 14.11 4.74
CA ALA A 114 -6.71 14.90 5.84
C ALA A 114 -5.67 15.80 6.53
N LEU A 115 -4.39 15.48 6.45
CA LEU A 115 -3.31 16.33 6.96
C LEU A 115 -2.89 17.43 5.99
N VAL A 116 -3.14 17.24 4.70
CA VAL A 116 -2.79 18.22 3.67
C VAL A 116 -3.64 19.49 3.81
N GLU A 117 -4.92 19.36 4.14
CA GLU A 117 -5.82 20.51 4.31
C GLU A 117 -5.37 21.48 5.40
N PRO A 118 -5.10 21.06 6.66
CA PRO A 118 -4.56 21.96 7.68
C PRO A 118 -3.20 22.57 7.31
N LEU A 119 -2.35 21.80 6.63
CA LEU A 119 -1.04 22.28 6.20
C LEU A 119 -1.18 23.40 5.16
N LEU A 120 -2.09 23.26 4.20
CA LEU A 120 -2.37 24.30 3.22
C LEU A 120 -2.96 25.56 3.87
N MET A 121 -3.88 25.40 4.84
CA MET A 121 -4.43 26.53 5.59
C MET A 121 -3.35 27.28 6.35
N LEU A 122 -2.44 26.58 7.02
CA LEU A 122 -1.33 27.16 7.74
C LEU A 122 -0.38 27.91 6.78
N LEU A 123 -0.07 27.32 5.65
CA LEU A 123 0.80 27.92 4.65
C LEU A 123 0.18 29.19 4.04
N MET A 124 -1.12 29.15 3.72
CA MET A 124 -1.85 30.31 3.23
C MET A 124 -1.96 31.41 4.28
N GLY A 125 -2.24 31.05 5.54
CA GLY A 125 -2.27 31.99 6.66
C GLY A 125 -0.93 32.69 6.89
N LEU A 126 0.18 31.94 6.81
CA LEU A 126 1.52 32.48 6.93
C LEU A 126 1.88 33.41 5.77
N LEU A 127 1.47 33.07 4.56
CA LEU A 127 1.72 33.87 3.37
C LEU A 127 0.94 35.18 3.43
N ILE A 128 -0.37 35.11 3.74
CA ILE A 128 -1.22 36.31 3.86
C ILE A 128 -0.76 37.18 5.04
N GLY A 129 -0.48 36.56 6.19
CA GLY A 129 0.05 37.28 7.36
C GLY A 129 1.38 37.97 7.07
N GLY A 130 2.27 37.33 6.35
CA GLY A 130 3.55 37.89 5.91
C GLY A 130 3.36 39.11 4.99
N ILE A 131 2.45 39.04 4.03
CA ILE A 131 2.12 40.16 3.14
C ILE A 131 1.57 41.35 3.96
N ILE A 132 0.68 41.11 4.91
CA ILE A 132 0.10 42.14 5.76
C ILE A 132 1.19 42.82 6.58
N ILE A 133 2.10 42.06 7.22
CA ILE A 133 3.21 42.60 8.00
C ILE A 133 4.11 43.48 7.13
N VAL A 134 4.47 43.03 5.94
CA VAL A 134 5.31 43.80 5.01
C VAL A 134 4.62 45.08 4.57
N MET A 135 3.29 45.05 4.40
CA MET A 135 2.49 46.22 4.02
C MET A 135 2.38 47.24 5.14
N TYR A 136 2.32 46.79 6.42
CA TYR A 136 2.23 47.69 7.57
C TYR A 136 3.59 48.24 8.02
N LEU A 137 4.69 47.61 7.68
CA LEU A 137 6.05 48.11 8.03
C LEU A 137 6.30 49.57 7.61
N PRO A 138 6.00 50.01 6.36
CA PRO A 138 6.16 51.42 5.96
C PRO A 138 5.27 52.39 6.73
N VAL A 139 4.08 51.95 7.15
CA VAL A 139 3.11 52.76 7.88
C VAL A 139 3.63 53.10 9.27
N PHE A 140 4.27 52.16 9.98
CA PHE A 140 4.89 52.39 11.28
C PHE A 140 6.13 53.27 11.17
N HIS A 141 6.93 53.16 10.11
CA HIS A 141 8.07 54.04 9.88
C HIS A 141 7.65 55.49 9.59
N MET A 142 6.53 55.68 8.89
CA MET A 142 6.00 57.04 8.67
C MET A 142 5.44 57.67 9.96
N ALA A 143 4.85 56.87 10.87
CA ALA A 143 4.36 57.37 12.14
C ALA A 143 5.49 57.81 13.07
N ASP A 144 6.68 57.22 13.01
CA ASP A 144 7.86 57.59 13.79
C ASP A 144 8.54 58.89 13.29
N ILE A 145 8.37 59.27 12.02
CA ILE A 145 8.93 60.49 11.43
C ILE A 145 8.12 61.72 11.79
N ILE A 146 6.86 61.55 12.17
CA ILE A 146 5.93 62.63 12.52
C ILE A 146 6.08 63.12 14.00
N LYS A 147 6.89 62.41 14.79
CA LYS A 147 7.27 62.86 16.15
C LYS A 147 8.56 63.68 16.13
#